data_4dab1561c1ff7ae8aa23c699666567f0
#
_entry.id   4dab1561c1ff7ae8aa23c699666567f0
#
_cell.length_a   1.000
_cell.length_b   1.000
_cell.length_c   1.000
_cell.angle_alpha   90.00
_cell.angle_beta   90.00
_cell.angle_gamma   90.00
#
_symmetry.space_group_name_H-M   'P 1'
#
loop_
_entity.id
_entity.type
_entity.pdbx_description
1 polymer ?
#
loop_
_entity_poly.entity_id
_entity_poly.type
_entity_poly.pdbx_seq_one_letter_code
_entity_poly.pdbx_strand_id
1 'polypeptide(L)'
;MTVSSSPHNPSNSVIVRLRLFNEVGVLNRVTQKISDLGGNIGAIDIVRPEPDALIRDITIFTHNPEHGEKLVEGLREIEDVEFINFSDRTFLAHLQGKIEINNRLPLSTRDDLSIAYTPGVARVCTEIHKNPENAYKLTIKGNTVAVVTDGTAVLGLGDIGPKAAMPVMEGKAMLFKQFADIDAWPICLDTTDTEEIISIVKALAPGFGGINLEDISAPRCFEIEERLRNELDIPVFHDDQHGTAVVTTAALINALKLVRKKPQDIKVVVSGAGAAGTACSKMIMHLGVKNLIGCDSKGAIHNQRTDINQSKRWFADNANPDQEQGSLKEVLKGADVFVGVSAPNILDAGDIRNMEKDAIVFAMANPDPEILPEDARPVAAVVATGRSDYPNQINNVLCFPGIFRGALDCRAKTITEEMKLAASHAIAETLDEQHLNPDYIIPTVFDKSVTPKIAAAIAECHANET
;
A
#
# COMPACT_ATOMS: atom_id res chain seq x y z
N MET A 1 -33.99 12.35 -8.63
CA MET A 1 -32.73 12.64 -7.97
C MET A 1 -32.18 11.33 -7.48
N THR A 2 -31.32 10.69 -8.23
CA THR A 2 -30.61 9.47 -7.83
C THR A 2 -29.51 9.89 -6.89
N VAL A 3 -29.68 9.63 -5.60
CA VAL A 3 -28.62 9.77 -4.61
C VAL A 3 -27.56 8.74 -4.97
N SER A 4 -26.41 9.19 -5.46
CA SER A 4 -25.22 8.38 -5.60
C SER A 4 -24.83 7.95 -4.17
N SER A 5 -25.11 6.70 -3.82
CA SER A 5 -24.65 6.10 -2.58
C SER A 5 -23.17 5.81 -2.73
N SER A 6 -22.31 6.75 -2.35
CA SER A 6 -20.91 6.44 -2.11
C SER A 6 -20.84 5.30 -1.10
N PRO A 7 -20.04 4.25 -1.35
CA PRO A 7 -19.89 3.17 -0.39
C PRO A 7 -19.37 3.75 0.94
N HIS A 8 -19.77 3.14 2.07
CA HIS A 8 -19.33 3.52 3.39
C HIS A 8 -17.81 3.50 3.48
N ASN A 9 -17.18 4.65 3.64
CA ASN A 9 -15.76 4.73 3.90
C ASN A 9 -15.52 4.94 5.42
N PRO A 10 -15.06 3.90 6.14
CA PRO A 10 -14.80 4.01 7.58
C PRO A 10 -13.75 5.08 7.95
N SER A 11 -12.89 5.48 7.01
CA SER A 11 -11.87 6.51 7.23
C SER A 11 -12.46 7.91 7.39
N ASN A 12 -13.67 8.14 6.88
CA ASN A 12 -14.41 9.40 7.05
C ASN A 12 -15.57 9.18 8.04
N SER A 13 -15.27 8.87 9.30
CA SER A 13 -16.29 8.67 10.32
C SER A 13 -16.00 9.49 11.56
N VAL A 14 -17.07 10.11 12.10
CA VAL A 14 -17.03 10.85 13.35
C VAL A 14 -17.83 10.13 14.43
N ILE A 15 -17.38 10.23 15.66
CA ILE A 15 -18.15 9.84 16.85
C ILE A 15 -18.62 11.13 17.51
N VAL A 16 -19.91 11.30 17.61
CA VAL A 16 -20.53 12.45 18.28
C VAL A 16 -21.08 12.00 19.63
N ARG A 17 -20.61 12.62 20.70
CA ARG A 17 -21.15 12.40 22.07
C ARG A 17 -22.20 13.42 22.37
N LEU A 18 -23.42 12.93 22.64
CA LEU A 18 -24.60 13.74 22.95
C LEU A 18 -25.18 13.32 24.28
N ARG A 19 -25.67 14.31 25.05
CA ARG A 19 -26.57 14.10 26.18
C ARG A 19 -27.99 14.32 25.69
N LEU A 20 -28.77 13.24 25.64
CA LEU A 20 -30.16 13.25 25.19
C LEU A 20 -31.08 13.22 26.40
N PHE A 21 -31.94 14.24 26.58
CA PHE A 21 -32.93 14.22 27.62
C PHE A 21 -33.88 13.04 27.44
N ASN A 22 -34.33 12.46 28.54
CA ASN A 22 -35.11 11.21 28.55
C ASN A 22 -36.58 11.45 28.19
N GLU A 23 -36.80 12.03 27.02
CA GLU A 23 -38.11 12.31 26.45
C GLU A 23 -38.37 11.51 25.19
N VAL A 24 -39.64 11.16 24.94
CA VAL A 24 -40.06 10.42 23.76
C VAL A 24 -39.78 11.25 22.49
N GLY A 25 -39.07 10.68 21.55
CA GLY A 25 -38.79 11.31 20.24
C GLY A 25 -37.47 12.06 20.15
N VAL A 26 -36.73 12.31 21.24
CA VAL A 26 -35.43 13.03 21.18
C VAL A 26 -34.44 12.30 20.29
N LEU A 27 -34.24 11.00 20.48
CA LEU A 27 -33.35 10.20 19.61
C LEU A 27 -33.82 10.22 18.16
N ASN A 28 -35.12 10.21 17.90
CA ASN A 28 -35.64 10.28 16.53
C ASN A 28 -35.28 11.61 15.85
N ARG A 29 -35.34 12.75 16.58
CA ARG A 29 -34.92 14.06 16.03
C ARG A 29 -33.44 14.04 15.64
N VAL A 30 -32.60 13.43 16.48
CA VAL A 30 -31.15 13.29 16.19
C VAL A 30 -30.92 12.45 14.94
N THR A 31 -31.51 11.25 14.86
CA THR A 31 -31.33 10.35 13.72
C THR A 31 -31.91 10.95 12.44
N GLN A 32 -33.03 11.68 12.52
CA GLN A 32 -33.62 12.37 11.38
C GLN A 32 -32.69 13.49 10.88
N LYS A 33 -32.15 14.33 11.79
CA LYS A 33 -31.24 15.41 11.42
C LYS A 33 -29.96 14.88 10.76
N ILE A 34 -29.42 13.77 11.26
CA ILE A 34 -28.25 13.09 10.63
C ILE A 34 -28.60 12.66 9.21
N SER A 35 -29.77 12.05 9.02
CA SER A 35 -30.24 11.60 7.69
C SER A 35 -30.47 12.76 6.74
N ASP A 36 -31.12 13.84 7.23
CA ASP A 36 -31.42 15.04 6.42
C ASP A 36 -30.15 15.74 5.94
N LEU A 37 -29.08 15.65 6.71
CA LEU A 37 -27.76 16.16 6.38
C LEU A 37 -26.91 15.17 5.55
N GLY A 38 -27.44 13.97 5.21
CA GLY A 38 -26.76 12.98 4.39
C GLY A 38 -25.76 12.10 5.13
N GLY A 39 -25.76 12.15 6.48
CA GLY A 39 -24.92 11.28 7.32
C GLY A 39 -25.53 9.87 7.42
N ASN A 40 -24.67 8.85 7.45
CA ASN A 40 -25.11 7.48 7.66
C ASN A 40 -24.67 6.98 9.03
N ILE A 41 -25.65 6.46 9.80
CA ILE A 41 -25.44 6.05 11.17
C ILE A 41 -24.83 4.64 11.20
N GLY A 42 -23.67 4.50 11.86
CA GLY A 42 -23.03 3.22 12.13
C GLY A 42 -23.54 2.61 13.43
N ALA A 43 -23.02 3.05 14.58
CA ALA A 43 -23.39 2.55 15.89
C ALA A 43 -24.03 3.66 16.75
N ILE A 44 -24.89 3.26 17.68
CA ILE A 44 -25.45 4.12 18.73
C ILE A 44 -25.24 3.39 20.07
N ASP A 45 -24.30 3.88 20.86
CA ASP A 45 -23.91 3.27 22.12
C ASP A 45 -24.35 4.13 23.32
N ILE A 46 -24.77 3.50 24.42
CA ILE A 46 -25.01 4.18 25.67
C ILE A 46 -23.70 4.23 26.45
N VAL A 47 -23.17 5.44 26.65
CA VAL A 47 -21.95 5.68 27.43
C VAL A 47 -22.28 5.67 28.93
N ARG A 48 -23.33 6.41 29.31
CA ARG A 48 -23.74 6.53 30.71
C ARG A 48 -25.22 6.92 30.79
N PRO A 49 -26.03 6.23 31.61
CA PRO A 49 -27.35 6.71 31.99
C PRO A 49 -27.25 7.78 33.10
N GLU A 50 -28.11 8.79 33.04
CA GLU A 50 -28.32 9.81 34.04
C GLU A 50 -29.80 9.83 34.47
N PRO A 51 -30.18 10.45 35.59
CA PRO A 51 -31.57 10.43 36.05
C PRO A 51 -32.58 11.04 35.07
N ASP A 52 -32.17 12.05 34.32
CA ASP A 52 -32.97 12.83 33.36
C ASP A 52 -32.53 12.74 31.92
N ALA A 53 -31.43 12.03 31.63
CA ALA A 53 -30.84 11.96 30.30
C ALA A 53 -30.07 10.67 30.06
N LEU A 54 -29.72 10.41 28.78
CA LEU A 54 -28.79 9.37 28.37
C LEU A 54 -27.62 10.00 27.61
N ILE A 55 -26.39 9.72 28.05
CA ILE A 55 -25.21 10.08 27.29
C ILE A 55 -24.96 8.96 26.26
N ARG A 56 -24.94 9.34 24.97
CA ARG A 56 -24.75 8.41 23.87
C ARG A 56 -23.58 8.84 22.99
N ASP A 57 -22.85 7.83 22.47
CA ASP A 57 -21.95 7.97 21.34
C ASP A 57 -22.66 7.50 20.08
N ILE A 58 -22.67 8.33 19.06
CA ILE A 58 -23.22 8.02 17.74
C ILE A 58 -22.09 8.07 16.73
N THR A 59 -21.80 6.92 16.12
CA THR A 59 -20.85 6.84 15.00
C THR A 59 -21.57 7.20 13.72
N ILE A 60 -21.08 8.21 13.00
CA ILE A 60 -21.66 8.71 11.75
C ILE A 60 -20.60 8.61 10.65
N PHE A 61 -20.91 7.91 9.57
CA PHE A 61 -20.09 7.90 8.36
C PHE A 61 -20.38 9.14 7.53
N THR A 62 -19.32 9.79 7.08
CA THR A 62 -19.37 11.05 6.31
C THR A 62 -18.67 10.89 4.96
N HIS A 63 -18.92 11.80 4.02
CA HIS A 63 -18.28 11.76 2.72
C HIS A 63 -16.84 12.32 2.76
N ASN A 64 -16.62 13.32 3.60
CA ASN A 64 -15.35 14.01 3.80
C ASN A 64 -15.36 14.74 5.15
N PRO A 65 -14.23 15.31 5.59
CA PRO A 65 -14.16 16.06 6.87
C PRO A 65 -15.13 17.22 6.97
N GLU A 66 -15.30 18.00 5.89
CA GLU A 66 -16.20 19.16 5.86
C GLU A 66 -17.68 18.75 6.05
N HIS A 67 -18.06 17.57 5.55
CA HIS A 67 -19.37 16.98 5.80
C HIS A 67 -19.55 16.63 7.28
N GLY A 68 -18.48 16.11 7.92
CA GLY A 68 -18.47 15.84 9.36
C GLY A 68 -18.71 17.11 10.20
N GLU A 69 -18.06 18.21 9.87
CA GLU A 69 -18.24 19.51 10.53
C GLU A 69 -19.68 20.03 10.39
N LYS A 70 -20.27 19.97 9.20
CA LYS A 70 -21.67 20.35 8.95
C LYS A 70 -22.66 19.52 9.75
N LEU A 71 -22.42 18.21 9.88
CA LEU A 71 -23.22 17.33 10.72
C LEU A 71 -23.17 17.75 12.19
N VAL A 72 -21.96 18.02 12.69
CA VAL A 72 -21.76 18.49 14.07
C VAL A 72 -22.48 19.81 14.35
N GLU A 73 -22.37 20.79 13.44
CA GLU A 73 -23.10 22.06 13.54
C GLU A 73 -24.62 21.85 13.59
N GLY A 74 -25.15 21.02 12.67
CA GLY A 74 -26.57 20.71 12.63
C GLY A 74 -27.08 20.00 13.90
N LEU A 75 -26.25 19.14 14.49
CA LEU A 75 -26.64 18.44 15.74
C LEU A 75 -26.67 19.35 16.95
N ARG A 76 -25.88 20.43 16.98
CA ARG A 76 -25.89 21.44 18.06
C ARG A 76 -27.18 22.29 18.11
N GLU A 77 -27.93 22.33 17.00
CA GLU A 77 -29.17 23.11 16.88
C GLU A 77 -30.43 22.37 17.41
N ILE A 78 -30.31 21.10 17.78
CA ILE A 78 -31.47 20.28 18.16
C ILE A 78 -31.87 20.60 19.61
N GLU A 79 -33.14 20.97 19.80
CA GLU A 79 -33.73 21.15 21.13
C GLU A 79 -33.71 19.82 21.93
N ASP A 80 -33.51 19.90 23.25
CA ASP A 80 -33.42 18.76 24.19
C ASP A 80 -32.21 17.82 23.92
N VAL A 81 -31.22 18.33 23.21
CA VAL A 81 -29.95 17.65 22.95
C VAL A 81 -28.79 18.56 23.35
N GLU A 82 -27.97 18.09 24.26
CA GLU A 82 -26.75 18.78 24.65
C GLU A 82 -25.55 18.12 23.94
N PHE A 83 -24.87 18.91 23.12
CA PHE A 83 -23.64 18.46 22.44
C PHE A 83 -22.48 18.49 23.44
N ILE A 84 -21.84 17.31 23.67
CA ILE A 84 -20.71 17.20 24.60
C ILE A 84 -19.39 17.36 23.84
N ASN A 85 -19.12 16.48 22.89
CA ASN A 85 -17.92 16.55 22.02
C ASN A 85 -18.12 15.75 20.72
N PHE A 86 -17.19 15.93 19.80
CA PHE A 86 -17.04 14.99 18.70
C PHE A 86 -15.57 14.59 18.55
N SER A 87 -15.35 13.44 17.95
CA SER A 87 -14.02 12.90 17.68
C SER A 87 -14.01 12.22 16.33
N ASP A 88 -12.99 12.50 15.55
CA ASP A 88 -12.70 11.75 14.34
C ASP A 88 -12.04 10.41 14.74
N ARG A 89 -12.59 9.30 14.25
CA ARG A 89 -12.08 7.96 14.55
C ARG A 89 -10.66 7.74 14.06
N THR A 90 -10.33 8.32 12.91
CA THR A 90 -8.98 8.23 12.34
C THR A 90 -7.96 8.91 13.26
N PHE A 91 -8.26 10.13 13.71
CA PHE A 91 -7.38 10.83 14.65
C PHE A 91 -7.29 10.11 16.01
N LEU A 92 -8.40 9.56 16.51
CA LEU A 92 -8.38 8.77 17.75
C LEU A 92 -7.46 7.54 17.64
N ALA A 93 -7.49 6.85 16.49
CA ALA A 93 -6.64 5.69 16.24
C ALA A 93 -5.15 6.03 16.15
N HIS A 94 -4.80 7.30 15.94
CA HIS A 94 -3.42 7.79 15.85
C HIS A 94 -2.91 8.45 17.13
N LEU A 95 -3.77 8.65 18.14
CA LEU A 95 -3.33 9.25 19.40
C LEU A 95 -2.25 8.40 20.07
N GLN A 96 -1.09 9.02 20.35
CA GLN A 96 0.10 8.40 20.95
C GLN A 96 0.78 7.33 20.05
N GLY A 97 0.48 7.33 18.74
CA GLY A 97 1.04 6.39 17.77
C GLY A 97 0.27 5.08 17.68
N LYS A 98 0.61 4.28 16.67
CA LYS A 98 -0.04 2.99 16.36
C LYS A 98 0.78 1.77 16.73
N ILE A 99 2.03 1.97 17.15
CA ILE A 99 2.96 0.91 17.52
C ILE A 99 3.60 1.22 18.87
N GLU A 100 4.03 0.18 19.55
CA GLU A 100 4.76 0.26 20.82
C GLU A 100 5.85 -0.81 20.88
N ILE A 101 6.82 -0.63 21.78
CA ILE A 101 7.89 -1.61 22.01
C ILE A 101 7.56 -2.38 23.28
N ASN A 102 7.53 -3.73 23.16
CA ASN A 102 7.27 -4.63 24.26
C ASN A 102 8.46 -5.55 24.50
N ASN A 103 8.78 -5.81 25.77
CA ASN A 103 9.80 -6.76 26.17
C ASN A 103 9.36 -8.21 25.85
N ARG A 104 10.26 -9.01 25.25
CA ARG A 104 10.05 -10.46 25.08
C ARG A 104 10.31 -11.27 26.34
N LEU A 105 11.12 -10.74 27.24
CA LEU A 105 11.49 -11.38 28.50
C LEU A 105 10.97 -10.55 29.68
N PRO A 106 10.53 -11.20 30.76
CA PRO A 106 10.19 -10.49 31.99
C PRO A 106 11.45 -9.85 32.60
N LEU A 107 11.29 -8.69 33.24
CA LEU A 107 12.32 -8.02 33.99
C LEU A 107 11.76 -7.68 35.38
N SER A 108 11.63 -8.69 36.25
CA SER A 108 10.95 -8.60 37.54
C SER A 108 11.88 -8.91 38.74
N THR A 109 13.00 -9.54 38.49
CA THR A 109 13.94 -9.99 39.52
C THR A 109 15.37 -9.49 39.24
N ARG A 110 16.25 -9.58 40.27
CA ARG A 110 17.68 -9.29 40.09
C ARG A 110 18.35 -10.32 39.16
N ASP A 111 17.84 -11.54 39.16
CA ASP A 111 18.36 -12.59 38.27
C ASP A 111 17.99 -12.29 36.83
N ASP A 112 16.75 -11.87 36.54
CA ASP A 112 16.34 -11.41 35.21
C ASP A 112 17.25 -10.27 34.72
N LEU A 113 17.50 -9.30 35.58
CA LEU A 113 18.36 -8.15 35.23
C LEU A 113 19.80 -8.62 34.97
N SER A 114 20.33 -9.56 35.79
CA SER A 114 21.68 -10.06 35.62
C SER A 114 21.86 -10.85 34.33
N ILE A 115 20.83 -11.57 33.89
CA ILE A 115 20.84 -12.34 32.64
C ILE A 115 20.64 -11.45 31.45
N ALA A 116 19.62 -10.55 31.49
CA ALA A 116 19.21 -9.73 30.35
C ALA A 116 20.12 -8.53 30.10
N TYR A 117 20.81 -8.04 31.13
CA TYR A 117 21.65 -6.85 31.04
C TYR A 117 23.03 -7.09 31.66
N THR A 118 23.34 -6.51 32.83
CA THR A 118 24.68 -6.59 33.45
C THR A 118 24.67 -7.58 34.61
N PRO A 119 25.64 -8.55 34.68
CA PRO A 119 26.81 -8.74 33.80
C PRO A 119 26.61 -9.72 32.62
N GLY A 120 25.47 -10.39 32.50
CA GLY A 120 25.25 -11.50 31.57
C GLY A 120 25.40 -11.10 30.08
N VAL A 121 24.92 -9.94 29.70
CA VAL A 121 24.97 -9.44 28.31
C VAL A 121 26.39 -9.37 27.73
N ALA A 122 27.41 -9.13 28.55
CA ALA A 122 28.81 -9.06 28.10
C ALA A 122 29.29 -10.35 27.41
N ARG A 123 28.77 -11.53 27.85
CA ARG A 123 29.07 -12.82 27.21
C ARG A 123 28.50 -12.91 25.83
N VAL A 124 27.27 -12.39 25.63
CA VAL A 124 26.59 -12.34 24.33
C VAL A 124 27.32 -11.38 23.37
N CYS A 125 27.69 -10.19 23.85
CA CYS A 125 28.50 -9.23 23.08
C CYS A 125 29.83 -9.86 22.62
N THR A 126 30.53 -10.57 23.51
CA THR A 126 31.77 -11.24 23.19
C THR A 126 31.57 -12.32 22.12
N GLU A 127 30.49 -13.06 22.20
CA GLU A 127 30.17 -14.11 21.22
C GLU A 127 29.87 -13.53 19.84
N ILE A 128 29.10 -12.43 19.77
CA ILE A 128 28.83 -11.74 18.51
C ILE A 128 30.10 -11.11 17.93
N HIS A 129 30.97 -10.54 18.79
CA HIS A 129 32.25 -9.97 18.33
C HIS A 129 33.14 -11.04 17.68
N LYS A 130 33.17 -12.28 18.23
CA LYS A 130 33.92 -13.42 17.65
C LYS A 130 33.31 -13.94 16.36
N ASN A 131 31.99 -13.95 16.28
CA ASN A 131 31.24 -14.40 15.11
C ASN A 131 30.04 -13.46 14.86
N PRO A 132 30.19 -12.44 14.01
CA PRO A 132 29.15 -11.46 13.70
C PRO A 132 27.81 -12.05 13.22
N GLU A 133 27.83 -13.24 12.62
CA GLU A 133 26.63 -13.97 12.19
C GLU A 133 25.69 -14.31 13.36
N ASN A 134 26.24 -14.44 14.56
CA ASN A 134 25.44 -14.66 15.75
C ASN A 134 24.54 -13.47 16.12
N ALA A 135 24.75 -12.27 15.56
CA ALA A 135 23.83 -11.14 15.73
C ALA A 135 22.41 -11.46 15.26
N TYR A 136 22.25 -12.21 14.19
CA TYR A 136 20.94 -12.64 13.69
C TYR A 136 20.19 -13.59 14.64
N LYS A 137 20.91 -14.35 15.46
CA LYS A 137 20.31 -15.32 16.40
C LYS A 137 20.16 -14.77 17.81
N LEU A 138 21.07 -13.87 18.22
CA LEU A 138 21.19 -13.40 19.60
C LEU A 138 20.65 -11.99 19.82
N THR A 139 20.18 -11.33 18.75
CA THR A 139 19.55 -10.00 18.80
C THR A 139 18.26 -9.97 17.97
N ILE A 140 17.56 -8.82 18.01
CA ILE A 140 16.38 -8.59 17.16
C ILE A 140 16.72 -8.44 15.68
N LYS A 141 18.02 -8.29 15.30
CA LYS A 141 18.46 -8.10 13.91
C LYS A 141 17.86 -9.12 12.94
N GLY A 142 17.74 -10.38 13.36
CA GLY A 142 17.21 -11.46 12.53
C GLY A 142 15.72 -11.31 12.16
N ASN A 143 14.99 -10.43 12.84
CA ASN A 143 13.55 -10.22 12.62
C ASN A 143 13.18 -8.74 12.48
N THR A 144 14.13 -7.86 12.16
CA THR A 144 13.89 -6.41 12.18
C THR A 144 14.14 -5.78 10.83
N VAL A 145 13.22 -4.90 10.41
CA VAL A 145 13.30 -4.11 9.16
C VAL A 145 13.24 -2.63 9.49
N ALA A 146 14.12 -1.81 8.88
CA ALA A 146 13.98 -0.36 8.89
C ALA A 146 13.05 0.08 7.77
N VAL A 147 12.02 0.84 8.09
CA VAL A 147 11.15 1.52 7.12
C VAL A 147 11.63 2.96 6.99
N VAL A 148 12.34 3.25 5.91
CA VAL A 148 13.07 4.51 5.73
C VAL A 148 12.37 5.40 4.73
N THR A 149 12.12 6.65 5.10
CA THR A 149 11.51 7.68 4.26
C THR A 149 12.17 9.03 4.44
N ASP A 150 12.10 9.88 3.41
CA ASP A 150 12.33 11.32 3.53
C ASP A 150 11.03 12.14 3.39
N GLY A 151 9.90 11.48 3.17
CA GLY A 151 8.57 12.08 3.09
C GLY A 151 8.31 12.90 1.83
N THR A 152 9.09 12.67 0.74
CA THR A 152 8.99 13.48 -0.50
C THR A 152 7.99 12.95 -1.53
N ALA A 153 7.42 11.77 -1.31
CA ALA A 153 6.45 11.15 -2.25
C ALA A 153 5.33 10.41 -1.52
N VAL A 154 4.82 11.00 -0.43
CA VAL A 154 3.75 10.39 0.37
C VAL A 154 2.48 10.26 -0.45
N LEU A 155 1.91 9.08 -0.46
CA LEU A 155 0.80 8.65 -1.30
C LEU A 155 -0.35 9.68 -1.35
N GLY A 156 -0.61 10.24 -2.54
CA GLY A 156 -1.67 11.22 -2.78
C GLY A 156 -1.41 12.62 -2.23
N LEU A 157 -0.37 12.82 -1.42
CA LEU A 157 -0.05 14.10 -0.76
C LEU A 157 1.23 14.74 -1.32
N GLY A 158 2.13 13.96 -1.92
CA GLY A 158 3.39 14.43 -2.45
C GLY A 158 4.43 14.69 -1.37
N ASP A 159 5.18 15.80 -1.52
CA ASP A 159 6.21 16.21 -0.57
C ASP A 159 5.59 16.92 0.64
N ILE A 160 5.44 16.19 1.74
CA ILE A 160 4.93 16.71 3.02
C ILE A 160 5.98 16.66 4.13
N GLY A 161 7.17 16.16 3.82
CA GLY A 161 8.30 16.05 4.72
C GLY A 161 8.21 14.89 5.73
N PRO A 162 9.36 14.60 6.40
CA PRO A 162 9.51 13.37 7.19
C PRO A 162 8.62 13.29 8.43
N LYS A 163 8.35 14.42 9.08
CA LYS A 163 7.48 14.42 10.29
C LYS A 163 6.03 14.08 9.95
N ALA A 164 5.51 14.61 8.85
CA ALA A 164 4.15 14.35 8.41
C ALA A 164 4.01 12.95 7.78
N ALA A 165 5.10 12.34 7.30
CA ALA A 165 5.13 10.97 6.81
C ALA A 165 5.09 9.91 7.94
N MET A 166 5.42 10.26 9.19
CA MET A 166 5.51 9.33 10.32
C MET A 166 4.27 8.45 10.50
N PRO A 167 3.01 8.97 10.42
CA PRO A 167 1.83 8.12 10.54
C PRO A 167 1.74 7.02 9.47
N VAL A 168 2.23 7.27 8.25
CA VAL A 168 2.29 6.26 7.18
C VAL A 168 3.32 5.19 7.52
N MET A 169 4.50 5.60 7.98
CA MET A 169 5.58 4.69 8.38
C MET A 169 5.20 3.80 9.58
N GLU A 170 4.47 4.34 10.55
CA GLU A 170 3.87 3.54 11.63
C GLU A 170 2.85 2.54 11.08
N GLY A 171 2.03 2.94 10.12
CA GLY A 171 1.11 2.05 9.42
C GLY A 171 1.85 0.90 8.73
N LYS A 172 2.94 1.21 8.02
CA LYS A 172 3.80 0.20 7.37
C LYS A 172 4.38 -0.77 8.39
N ALA A 173 4.91 -0.26 9.52
CA ALA A 173 5.44 -1.10 10.60
C ALA A 173 4.37 -2.01 11.22
N MET A 174 3.16 -1.49 11.43
CA MET A 174 2.02 -2.27 11.91
C MET A 174 1.65 -3.40 10.95
N LEU A 175 1.67 -3.15 9.62
CA LEU A 175 1.39 -4.16 8.60
C LEU A 175 2.47 -5.26 8.57
N PHE A 176 3.76 -4.90 8.69
CA PHE A 176 4.85 -5.86 8.84
C PHE A 176 4.62 -6.79 10.04
N LYS A 177 4.26 -6.22 11.19
CA LYS A 177 3.99 -7.00 12.39
C LYS A 177 2.76 -7.89 12.24
N GLN A 178 1.66 -7.33 11.74
CA GLN A 178 0.37 -8.03 11.66
C GLN A 178 0.39 -9.21 10.69
N PHE A 179 1.05 -9.07 9.52
CA PHE A 179 0.98 -10.07 8.45
C PHE A 179 2.19 -11.00 8.38
N ALA A 180 3.35 -10.60 8.93
CA ALA A 180 4.57 -11.39 8.82
C ALA A 180 5.32 -11.57 10.16
N ASP A 181 4.80 -11.06 11.26
CA ASP A 181 5.46 -11.02 12.58
C ASP A 181 6.89 -10.44 12.52
N ILE A 182 7.10 -9.42 11.68
CA ILE A 182 8.36 -8.68 11.55
C ILE A 182 8.29 -7.41 12.40
N ASP A 183 9.33 -7.17 13.18
CA ASP A 183 9.49 -5.97 14.01
C ASP A 183 10.07 -4.84 13.13
N ALA A 184 9.20 -3.97 12.58
CA ALA A 184 9.63 -2.89 11.71
C ALA A 184 9.69 -1.55 12.45
N TRP A 185 10.71 -0.73 12.09
CA TRP A 185 10.99 0.54 12.75
C TRP A 185 10.83 1.70 11.76
N PRO A 186 9.94 2.67 12.02
CA PRO A 186 9.86 3.91 11.28
C PRO A 186 11.13 4.75 11.42
N ILE A 187 11.76 5.10 10.31
CA ILE A 187 12.95 5.95 10.25
C ILE A 187 12.66 7.09 9.26
N CYS A 188 12.28 8.24 9.79
CA CYS A 188 12.00 9.44 9.01
C CYS A 188 13.24 10.36 9.00
N LEU A 189 13.82 10.59 7.83
CA LEU A 189 15.07 11.34 7.66
C LEU A 189 14.77 12.79 7.30
N ASP A 190 15.34 13.73 8.05
CA ASP A 190 15.23 15.17 7.80
C ASP A 190 16.28 15.63 6.77
N THR A 191 16.33 14.95 5.64
CA THR A 191 17.21 15.28 4.51
C THR A 191 16.64 14.70 3.23
N THR A 192 16.85 15.41 2.11
CA THR A 192 16.53 14.95 0.74
C THR A 192 17.78 14.73 -0.10
N ASP A 193 18.98 14.87 0.50
CA ASP A 193 20.24 14.63 -0.19
C ASP A 193 20.49 13.12 -0.34
N THR A 194 20.71 12.68 -1.59
CA THR A 194 20.91 11.27 -1.93
C THR A 194 22.10 10.64 -1.22
N GLU A 195 23.24 11.34 -1.14
CA GLU A 195 24.45 10.83 -0.52
C GLU A 195 24.29 10.73 1.01
N GLU A 196 23.61 11.70 1.60
CA GLU A 196 23.35 11.70 3.03
C GLU A 196 22.39 10.56 3.40
N ILE A 197 21.29 10.36 2.66
CA ILE A 197 20.36 9.24 2.86
C ILE A 197 21.11 7.91 2.80
N ILE A 198 21.90 7.68 1.75
CA ILE A 198 22.68 6.45 1.58
C ILE A 198 23.65 6.25 2.76
N SER A 199 24.36 7.29 3.15
CA SER A 199 25.31 7.26 4.28
C SER A 199 24.62 6.88 5.59
N ILE A 200 23.47 7.49 5.89
CA ILE A 200 22.69 7.22 7.11
C ILE A 200 22.18 5.76 7.10
N VAL A 201 21.58 5.31 6.00
CA VAL A 201 21.04 3.94 5.90
C VAL A 201 22.14 2.90 6.07
N LYS A 202 23.32 3.12 5.48
CA LYS A 202 24.49 2.25 5.67
C LYS A 202 24.93 2.22 7.13
N ALA A 203 24.94 3.35 7.82
CA ALA A 203 25.30 3.43 9.23
C ALA A 203 24.27 2.73 10.15
N LEU A 204 22.99 2.68 9.76
CA LEU A 204 21.92 1.98 10.48
C LEU A 204 21.89 0.46 10.23
N ALA A 205 22.35 0.00 9.09
CA ALA A 205 22.25 -1.39 8.62
C ALA A 205 22.73 -2.47 9.61
N PRO A 206 23.76 -2.25 10.45
CA PRO A 206 24.19 -3.24 11.44
C PRO A 206 23.09 -3.68 12.40
N GLY A 207 22.08 -2.84 12.68
CA GLY A 207 20.96 -3.12 13.59
C GLY A 207 19.79 -3.84 12.94
N PHE A 208 19.75 -3.96 11.61
CA PHE A 208 18.59 -4.44 10.87
C PHE A 208 18.90 -5.67 10.00
N GLY A 209 17.88 -6.51 9.80
CA GLY A 209 17.93 -7.64 8.88
C GLY A 209 17.52 -7.28 7.45
N GLY A 210 16.89 -6.13 7.25
CA GLY A 210 16.49 -5.61 5.94
C GLY A 210 16.09 -4.14 5.99
N ILE A 211 16.04 -3.51 4.82
CA ILE A 211 15.67 -2.10 4.61
C ILE A 211 14.50 -2.02 3.65
N ASN A 212 13.40 -1.44 4.10
CA ASN A 212 12.28 -1.02 3.26
C ASN A 212 12.38 0.48 3.01
N LEU A 213 12.60 0.88 1.77
CA LEU A 213 12.51 2.29 1.36
C LEU A 213 11.04 2.61 1.04
N GLU A 214 10.55 3.75 1.50
CA GLU A 214 9.16 4.14 1.39
C GLU A 214 9.02 5.62 1.08
N ASP A 215 8.09 6.00 0.20
CA ASP A 215 7.70 7.40 -0.06
C ASP A 215 8.88 8.34 -0.42
N ILE A 216 9.90 7.81 -1.11
CA ILE A 216 11.05 8.59 -1.63
C ILE A 216 10.80 8.90 -3.11
N SER A 217 10.86 10.19 -3.48
CA SER A 217 10.50 10.64 -4.82
C SER A 217 11.49 10.18 -5.91
N ALA A 218 10.92 9.84 -7.08
CA ALA A 218 11.71 9.65 -8.29
C ALA A 218 12.29 11.00 -8.81
N PRO A 219 13.50 11.03 -9.42
CA PRO A 219 14.30 9.86 -9.78
C PRO A 219 15.26 9.38 -8.68
N ARG A 220 15.39 10.09 -7.55
CA ARG A 220 16.36 9.79 -6.48
C ARG A 220 16.20 8.39 -5.88
N CYS A 221 14.96 7.92 -5.74
CA CYS A 221 14.66 6.60 -5.20
C CYS A 221 15.35 5.47 -5.97
N PHE A 222 15.54 5.59 -7.29
CA PHE A 222 16.22 4.58 -8.10
C PHE A 222 17.70 4.46 -7.73
N GLU A 223 18.39 5.60 -7.64
CA GLU A 223 19.80 5.64 -7.30
C GLU A 223 20.04 5.19 -5.86
N ILE A 224 19.21 5.65 -4.92
CA ILE A 224 19.31 5.28 -3.51
C ILE A 224 19.16 3.77 -3.35
N GLU A 225 18.13 3.17 -3.96
CA GLU A 225 17.91 1.74 -3.87
C GLU A 225 19.05 0.94 -4.53
N GLU A 226 19.42 1.28 -5.76
CA GLU A 226 20.48 0.57 -6.50
C GLU A 226 21.80 0.56 -5.75
N ARG A 227 22.22 1.71 -5.22
CA ARG A 227 23.46 1.81 -4.47
C ARG A 227 23.40 1.07 -3.15
N LEU A 228 22.32 1.20 -2.39
CA LEU A 228 22.16 0.45 -1.14
C LEU A 228 22.13 -1.05 -1.35
N ARG A 229 21.48 -1.54 -2.40
CA ARG A 229 21.48 -2.97 -2.78
C ARG A 229 22.87 -3.49 -3.11
N ASN A 230 23.71 -2.68 -3.73
CA ASN A 230 25.08 -3.05 -4.10
C ASN A 230 26.07 -2.92 -2.96
N GLU A 231 25.81 -2.05 -1.97
CA GLU A 231 26.75 -1.71 -0.91
C GLU A 231 26.43 -2.37 0.45
N LEU A 232 25.22 -2.96 0.61
CA LEU A 232 24.82 -3.65 1.83
C LEU A 232 24.76 -5.18 1.63
N ASP A 233 24.92 -5.91 2.73
CA ASP A 233 24.82 -7.37 2.80
C ASP A 233 23.47 -7.86 3.36
N ILE A 234 22.48 -6.95 3.41
CA ILE A 234 21.09 -7.20 3.80
C ILE A 234 20.15 -6.73 2.70
N PRO A 235 18.94 -7.34 2.53
CA PRO A 235 18.01 -6.96 1.48
C PRO A 235 17.53 -5.53 1.62
N VAL A 236 17.55 -4.81 0.49
CA VAL A 236 16.98 -3.47 0.32
C VAL A 236 15.86 -3.56 -0.71
N PHE A 237 14.72 -2.97 -0.43
CA PHE A 237 13.53 -3.05 -1.26
C PHE A 237 12.74 -1.75 -1.18
N HIS A 238 12.46 -1.13 -2.33
CA HIS A 238 11.62 0.06 -2.41
C HIS A 238 10.18 -0.38 -2.74
N ASP A 239 9.30 -0.29 -1.76
CA ASP A 239 7.95 -0.88 -1.87
C ASP A 239 7.08 -0.20 -2.94
N ASP A 240 7.13 1.13 -3.06
CA ASP A 240 6.37 1.87 -4.08
C ASP A 240 6.72 1.46 -5.51
N GLN A 241 7.93 0.98 -5.74
CA GLN A 241 8.34 0.41 -7.01
C GLN A 241 7.91 -1.05 -7.12
N HIS A 242 8.52 -1.87 -6.29
CA HIS A 242 8.51 -3.32 -6.44
C HIS A 242 7.29 -4.00 -5.84
N GLY A 243 6.78 -3.50 -4.70
CA GLY A 243 5.54 -4.00 -4.11
C GLY A 243 4.37 -3.83 -5.05
N THR A 244 4.21 -2.63 -5.60
CA THR A 244 3.17 -2.33 -6.60
C THR A 244 3.33 -3.20 -7.86
N ALA A 245 4.57 -3.39 -8.35
CA ALA A 245 4.83 -4.21 -9.53
C ALA A 245 4.48 -5.70 -9.31
N VAL A 246 4.83 -6.26 -8.15
CA VAL A 246 4.54 -7.65 -7.79
C VAL A 246 3.04 -7.90 -7.73
N VAL A 247 2.28 -7.05 -7.02
CA VAL A 247 0.83 -7.25 -6.87
C VAL A 247 0.07 -6.99 -8.16
N THR A 248 0.50 -6.02 -8.97
CA THR A 248 -0.07 -5.76 -10.29
C THR A 248 0.15 -6.95 -11.21
N THR A 249 1.36 -7.54 -11.20
CA THR A 249 1.68 -8.72 -12.00
C THR A 249 0.87 -9.94 -11.53
N ALA A 250 0.70 -10.13 -10.22
CA ALA A 250 -0.15 -11.20 -9.67
C ALA A 250 -1.61 -11.07 -10.13
N ALA A 251 -2.18 -9.86 -10.07
CA ALA A 251 -3.52 -9.59 -10.57
C ALA A 251 -3.63 -9.85 -12.08
N LEU A 252 -2.60 -9.45 -12.85
CA LEU A 252 -2.55 -9.67 -14.30
C LEU A 252 -2.51 -11.16 -14.66
N ILE A 253 -1.73 -11.98 -13.93
CA ILE A 253 -1.69 -13.44 -14.14
C ILE A 253 -3.10 -14.04 -14.09
N ASN A 254 -3.87 -13.72 -13.05
CA ASN A 254 -5.20 -14.27 -12.90
C ASN A 254 -6.24 -13.62 -13.83
N ALA A 255 -6.14 -12.33 -14.11
CA ALA A 255 -6.97 -11.66 -15.09
C ALA A 255 -6.80 -12.28 -16.50
N LEU A 256 -5.55 -12.58 -16.90
CA LEU A 256 -5.25 -13.23 -18.18
C LEU A 256 -5.80 -14.65 -18.26
N LYS A 257 -5.72 -15.44 -17.17
CA LYS A 257 -6.37 -16.75 -17.08
C LYS A 257 -7.88 -16.64 -17.31
N LEU A 258 -8.53 -15.68 -16.65
CA LEU A 258 -9.98 -15.46 -16.74
C LEU A 258 -10.42 -15.12 -18.16
N VAL A 259 -9.70 -14.21 -18.84
CA VAL A 259 -10.03 -13.82 -20.24
C VAL A 259 -9.38 -14.72 -21.28
N ARG A 260 -8.62 -15.76 -20.87
CA ARG A 260 -7.95 -16.75 -21.73
C ARG A 260 -6.98 -16.13 -22.74
N LYS A 261 -6.30 -15.06 -22.36
CA LYS A 261 -5.25 -14.42 -23.15
C LYS A 261 -3.86 -14.83 -22.63
N LYS A 262 -2.85 -14.85 -23.49
CA LYS A 262 -1.48 -15.20 -23.11
C LYS A 262 -0.60 -13.95 -23.06
N PRO A 263 0.37 -13.86 -22.14
CA PRO A 263 1.23 -12.68 -22.01
C PRO A 263 1.92 -12.25 -23.31
N GLN A 264 2.38 -13.20 -24.12
CA GLN A 264 3.11 -12.89 -25.35
C GLN A 264 2.23 -12.34 -26.50
N ASP A 265 0.90 -12.44 -26.39
CA ASP A 265 -0.06 -12.13 -27.46
C ASP A 265 -0.82 -10.84 -27.20
N ILE A 266 -0.58 -10.17 -26.05
CA ILE A 266 -1.32 -8.98 -25.62
C ILE A 266 -0.56 -7.69 -25.83
N LYS A 267 -1.30 -6.60 -26.05
CA LYS A 267 -0.83 -5.22 -25.99
C LYS A 267 -1.17 -4.60 -24.63
N VAL A 268 -0.16 -4.11 -23.93
CA VAL A 268 -0.31 -3.46 -22.61
C VAL A 268 0.03 -1.97 -22.76
N VAL A 269 -0.84 -1.10 -22.23
CA VAL A 269 -0.58 0.35 -22.13
C VAL A 269 -0.47 0.73 -20.66
N VAL A 270 0.67 1.32 -20.30
CA VAL A 270 0.96 1.79 -18.93
C VAL A 270 0.92 3.31 -18.89
N SER A 271 0.02 3.89 -18.11
CA SER A 271 -0.05 5.33 -17.86
C SER A 271 0.68 5.68 -16.58
N GLY A 272 1.75 6.47 -16.69
CA GLY A 272 2.65 6.82 -15.60
C GLY A 272 4.02 6.18 -15.76
N ALA A 273 5.03 6.99 -16.12
CA ALA A 273 6.42 6.56 -16.30
C ALA A 273 7.30 6.98 -15.10
N GLY A 274 6.72 6.95 -13.90
CA GLY A 274 7.40 7.16 -12.62
C GLY A 274 7.93 5.85 -12.02
N ALA A 275 8.15 5.85 -10.69
CA ALA A 275 8.69 4.71 -9.96
C ALA A 275 7.85 3.42 -10.15
N ALA A 276 6.57 3.48 -9.80
CA ALA A 276 5.65 2.34 -9.91
C ALA A 276 5.48 1.88 -11.37
N GLY A 277 5.24 2.80 -12.32
CA GLY A 277 5.01 2.44 -13.71
C GLY A 277 6.22 1.79 -14.38
N THR A 278 7.43 2.26 -14.08
CA THR A 278 8.66 1.65 -14.57
C THR A 278 8.83 0.21 -14.01
N ALA A 279 8.61 0.04 -12.72
CA ALA A 279 8.73 -1.27 -12.08
C ALA A 279 7.65 -2.25 -12.58
N CYS A 280 6.38 -1.81 -12.67
CA CYS A 280 5.29 -2.61 -13.24
C CYS A 280 5.61 -3.03 -14.67
N SER A 281 6.09 -2.11 -15.51
CA SER A 281 6.44 -2.42 -16.90
C SER A 281 7.52 -3.47 -17.01
N LYS A 282 8.60 -3.36 -16.22
CA LYS A 282 9.68 -4.35 -16.17
C LYS A 282 9.16 -5.74 -15.78
N MET A 283 8.36 -5.82 -14.73
CA MET A 283 7.78 -7.08 -14.24
C MET A 283 6.80 -7.70 -15.26
N ILE A 284 5.94 -6.90 -15.88
CA ILE A 284 4.99 -7.34 -16.91
C ILE A 284 5.74 -7.86 -18.13
N MET A 285 6.82 -7.21 -18.55
CA MET A 285 7.67 -7.72 -19.63
C MET A 285 8.40 -9.00 -19.22
N HIS A 286 8.84 -9.11 -17.96
CA HIS A 286 9.45 -10.35 -17.45
C HIS A 286 8.43 -11.51 -17.39
N LEU A 287 7.15 -11.24 -17.19
CA LEU A 287 6.07 -12.24 -17.33
C LEU A 287 5.92 -12.76 -18.77
N GLY A 288 6.53 -12.09 -19.75
CA GLY A 288 6.53 -12.50 -21.15
C GLY A 288 5.75 -11.61 -22.11
N VAL A 289 5.25 -10.46 -21.65
CA VAL A 289 4.60 -9.45 -22.50
C VAL A 289 5.64 -8.81 -23.41
N LYS A 290 5.37 -8.82 -24.73
CA LYS A 290 6.29 -8.28 -25.75
C LYS A 290 5.89 -6.90 -26.24
N ASN A 291 4.58 -6.60 -26.28
CA ASN A 291 4.07 -5.32 -26.72
C ASN A 291 3.56 -4.52 -25.54
N LEU A 292 4.43 -3.67 -24.99
CA LEU A 292 4.11 -2.76 -23.89
C LEU A 292 4.45 -1.33 -24.29
N ILE A 293 3.53 -0.38 -24.07
CA ILE A 293 3.70 1.04 -24.35
C ILE A 293 3.59 1.81 -23.04
N GLY A 294 4.65 2.50 -22.65
CA GLY A 294 4.62 3.45 -21.54
C GLY A 294 4.18 4.84 -22.01
N CYS A 295 3.31 5.48 -21.23
CA CYS A 295 2.84 6.83 -21.46
C CYS A 295 3.17 7.75 -20.30
N ASP A 296 3.53 9.00 -20.61
CA ASP A 296 3.55 10.10 -19.64
C ASP A 296 2.48 11.15 -19.99
N SER A 297 2.49 12.31 -19.33
CA SER A 297 1.52 13.39 -19.58
C SER A 297 1.52 13.93 -21.02
N LYS A 298 2.54 13.63 -21.82
CA LYS A 298 2.65 14.03 -23.23
C LYS A 298 2.30 12.90 -24.20
N GLY A 299 1.92 11.72 -23.71
CA GLY A 299 1.56 10.54 -24.50
C GLY A 299 2.62 9.46 -24.52
N ALA A 300 2.60 8.64 -25.57
CA ALA A 300 3.47 7.46 -25.72
C ALA A 300 4.94 7.83 -25.68
N ILE A 301 5.72 7.04 -24.97
CA ILE A 301 7.18 7.16 -24.96
C ILE A 301 7.76 6.30 -26.07
N HIS A 302 8.55 6.91 -26.94
CA HIS A 302 9.19 6.27 -28.09
C HIS A 302 10.61 6.84 -28.31
N ASN A 303 11.42 6.18 -29.14
CA ASN A 303 12.84 6.51 -29.31
C ASN A 303 13.13 7.90 -29.90
N GLN A 304 12.17 8.48 -30.63
CA GLN A 304 12.31 9.82 -31.23
C GLN A 304 12.02 10.96 -30.25
N ARG A 305 11.55 10.67 -29.02
CA ARG A 305 11.32 11.71 -28.01
C ARG A 305 12.64 12.22 -27.43
N THR A 306 12.85 13.52 -27.47
CA THR A 306 14.03 14.21 -26.92
C THR A 306 13.78 14.88 -25.58
N ASP A 307 12.53 14.96 -25.16
CA ASP A 307 12.06 15.64 -23.95
C ASP A 307 11.91 14.70 -22.73
N ILE A 308 12.52 13.53 -22.78
CA ILE A 308 12.44 12.50 -21.75
C ILE A 308 13.74 12.44 -20.91
N ASN A 309 13.57 12.23 -19.58
CA ASN A 309 14.69 12.03 -18.66
C ASN A 309 15.24 10.60 -18.74
N GLN A 310 16.29 10.31 -17.96
CA GLN A 310 16.96 9.01 -17.97
C GLN A 310 16.02 7.84 -17.59
N SER A 311 15.13 8.00 -16.63
CA SER A 311 14.20 6.93 -16.22
C SER A 311 13.18 6.62 -17.33
N LYS A 312 12.71 7.62 -18.05
CA LYS A 312 11.81 7.44 -19.21
C LYS A 312 12.56 6.90 -20.44
N ARG A 313 13.87 7.11 -20.52
CA ARG A 313 14.69 6.55 -21.60
C ARG A 313 14.62 5.03 -21.64
N TRP A 314 14.52 4.38 -20.45
CA TRP A 314 14.33 2.93 -20.40
C TRP A 314 13.10 2.47 -21.22
N PHE A 315 11.97 3.19 -21.14
CA PHE A 315 10.78 2.87 -21.96
C PHE A 315 11.07 3.02 -23.46
N ALA A 316 11.74 4.09 -23.84
CA ALA A 316 12.06 4.33 -25.25
C ALA A 316 12.98 3.25 -25.84
N ASP A 317 13.87 2.70 -25.02
CA ASP A 317 14.87 1.72 -25.45
C ASP A 317 14.38 0.25 -25.37
N ASN A 318 13.46 -0.05 -24.46
CA ASN A 318 13.06 -1.44 -24.15
C ASN A 318 11.59 -1.76 -24.40
N ALA A 319 10.72 -0.75 -24.49
CA ALA A 319 9.29 -0.89 -24.68
C ALA A 319 8.85 -0.30 -26.02
N ASN A 320 7.53 -0.37 -26.32
CA ASN A 320 6.95 0.20 -27.55
C ASN A 320 7.67 -0.30 -28.83
N PRO A 321 7.62 -1.63 -29.11
CA PRO A 321 8.41 -2.22 -30.20
C PRO A 321 8.06 -1.63 -31.59
N ASP A 322 6.81 -1.25 -31.79
CA ASP A 322 6.33 -0.66 -33.05
C ASP A 322 6.49 0.86 -33.11
N GLN A 323 7.11 1.47 -32.08
CA GLN A 323 7.34 2.91 -31.97
C GLN A 323 6.03 3.74 -32.15
N GLU A 324 4.92 3.23 -31.63
CA GLU A 324 3.63 3.92 -31.67
C GLU A 324 3.76 5.30 -31.01
N GLN A 325 3.11 6.29 -31.63
CA GLN A 325 3.11 7.68 -31.19
C GLN A 325 1.68 8.13 -30.93
N GLY A 326 1.53 9.23 -30.18
CA GLY A 326 0.24 9.83 -29.93
C GLY A 326 -0.06 9.95 -28.42
N SER A 327 -1.25 10.43 -28.13
CA SER A 327 -1.77 10.56 -26.76
C SER A 327 -2.06 9.18 -26.15
N LEU A 328 -2.23 9.13 -24.81
CA LEU A 328 -2.67 7.94 -24.11
C LEU A 328 -3.91 7.29 -24.76
N LYS A 329 -4.94 8.10 -25.07
CA LYS A 329 -6.20 7.63 -25.66
C LYS A 329 -6.03 7.04 -27.07
N GLU A 330 -5.07 7.55 -27.85
CA GLU A 330 -4.78 7.03 -29.18
C GLU A 330 -4.10 5.68 -29.13
N VAL A 331 -3.06 5.50 -28.28
CA VAL A 331 -2.33 4.23 -28.16
C VAL A 331 -3.11 3.17 -27.38
N LEU A 332 -4.12 3.59 -26.58
CA LEU A 332 -5.00 2.66 -25.87
C LEU A 332 -5.92 1.87 -26.81
N LYS A 333 -6.16 2.38 -28.05
CA LYS A 333 -6.97 1.66 -29.03
C LYS A 333 -6.37 0.30 -29.35
N GLY A 334 -7.21 -0.74 -29.24
CA GLY A 334 -6.79 -2.12 -29.48
C GLY A 334 -5.83 -2.68 -28.42
N ALA A 335 -5.65 -2.02 -27.28
CA ALA A 335 -4.90 -2.57 -26.16
C ALA A 335 -5.76 -3.60 -25.40
N ASP A 336 -5.13 -4.69 -24.96
CA ASP A 336 -5.77 -5.72 -24.14
C ASP A 336 -5.81 -5.32 -22.66
N VAL A 337 -4.78 -4.61 -22.20
CA VAL A 337 -4.57 -4.26 -20.79
C VAL A 337 -4.20 -2.79 -20.65
N PHE A 338 -4.88 -2.12 -19.76
CA PHE A 338 -4.50 -0.80 -19.26
C PHE A 338 -4.00 -0.91 -17.82
N VAL A 339 -2.85 -0.29 -17.53
CA VAL A 339 -2.29 -0.17 -16.17
C VAL A 339 -2.07 1.31 -15.87
N GLY A 340 -2.88 1.86 -14.97
CA GLY A 340 -2.80 3.25 -14.55
C GLY A 340 -2.10 3.39 -13.20
N VAL A 341 -1.05 4.21 -13.14
CA VAL A 341 -0.31 4.64 -11.94
C VAL A 341 0.06 6.12 -12.08
N SER A 342 -0.89 6.95 -12.49
CA SER A 342 -0.61 8.31 -12.95
C SER A 342 -1.49 9.36 -12.28
N ALA A 343 -2.56 9.77 -12.90
CA ALA A 343 -3.41 10.87 -12.47
C ALA A 343 -4.91 10.48 -12.55
N PRO A 344 -5.75 11.03 -11.68
CA PRO A 344 -7.17 10.70 -11.67
C PRO A 344 -7.92 11.19 -12.92
N ASN A 345 -8.99 10.47 -13.28
CA ASN A 345 -10.00 10.90 -14.25
C ASN A 345 -9.44 11.27 -15.65
N ILE A 346 -8.43 10.53 -16.12
CA ILE A 346 -7.82 10.75 -17.45
C ILE A 346 -8.47 9.93 -18.57
N LEU A 347 -9.26 8.91 -18.24
CA LEU A 347 -9.98 8.03 -19.16
C LEU A 347 -11.49 8.05 -18.88
N ASP A 348 -12.25 7.69 -19.92
CA ASP A 348 -13.70 7.50 -19.84
C ASP A 348 -14.13 6.15 -20.44
N ALA A 349 -15.40 5.78 -20.28
CA ALA A 349 -15.96 4.53 -20.82
C ALA A 349 -15.82 4.39 -22.35
N GLY A 350 -15.75 5.52 -23.08
CA GLY A 350 -15.52 5.52 -24.53
C GLY A 350 -14.10 5.08 -24.87
N ASP A 351 -13.13 5.51 -24.09
CA ASP A 351 -11.71 5.10 -24.26
C ASP A 351 -11.57 3.59 -24.06
N ILE A 352 -12.21 3.03 -23.01
CA ILE A 352 -12.18 1.59 -22.73
C ILE A 352 -12.89 0.78 -23.81
N ARG A 353 -14.01 1.27 -24.40
CA ARG A 353 -14.67 0.57 -25.51
C ARG A 353 -13.81 0.45 -26.76
N ASN A 354 -12.81 1.32 -26.92
CA ASN A 354 -11.87 1.27 -28.03
C ASN A 354 -10.71 0.30 -27.80
N MET A 355 -10.58 -0.26 -26.60
CA MET A 355 -9.64 -1.34 -26.31
C MET A 355 -10.05 -2.64 -26.99
N GLU A 356 -9.21 -3.65 -26.93
CA GLU A 356 -9.49 -4.98 -27.48
C GLU A 356 -10.63 -5.65 -26.67
N LYS A 357 -11.30 -6.62 -27.30
CA LYS A 357 -12.31 -7.41 -26.62
C LYS A 357 -11.77 -8.05 -25.35
N ASP A 358 -12.62 -8.14 -24.33
CA ASP A 358 -12.29 -8.66 -23.01
C ASP A 358 -11.11 -7.88 -22.35
N ALA A 359 -11.18 -6.56 -22.43
CA ALA A 359 -10.20 -5.64 -21.87
C ALA A 359 -10.04 -5.79 -20.35
N ILE A 360 -8.79 -5.65 -19.88
CA ILE A 360 -8.42 -5.62 -18.46
C ILE A 360 -8.00 -4.18 -18.11
N VAL A 361 -8.59 -3.61 -17.06
CA VAL A 361 -8.36 -2.24 -16.62
C VAL A 361 -7.91 -2.21 -15.16
N PHE A 362 -6.65 -1.86 -14.93
CA PHE A 362 -6.08 -1.61 -13.60
C PHE A 362 -5.87 -0.11 -13.42
N ALA A 363 -6.80 0.55 -12.73
CA ALA A 363 -6.78 2.00 -12.49
C ALA A 363 -6.37 2.25 -11.03
N MET A 364 -5.08 2.47 -10.79
CA MET A 364 -4.49 2.41 -9.45
C MET A 364 -4.06 3.77 -8.90
N ALA A 365 -4.34 4.89 -9.58
CA ALA A 365 -4.08 6.22 -9.05
C ALA A 365 -4.87 6.45 -7.74
N ASN A 366 -4.24 7.16 -6.80
CA ASN A 366 -4.81 7.47 -5.50
C ASN A 366 -4.84 9.00 -5.28
N PRO A 367 -5.88 9.55 -4.60
CA PRO A 367 -7.04 8.84 -4.02
C PRO A 367 -8.10 8.43 -5.04
N ASP A 368 -8.13 9.06 -6.21
CA ASP A 368 -9.09 8.78 -7.26
C ASP A 368 -8.40 8.07 -8.44
N PRO A 369 -9.02 7.01 -9.01
CA PRO A 369 -8.43 6.25 -10.11
C PRO A 369 -8.48 7.01 -11.44
N GLU A 370 -7.73 6.52 -12.43
CA GLU A 370 -7.70 7.05 -13.81
C GLU A 370 -9.07 7.01 -14.50
N ILE A 371 -9.89 6.05 -14.12
CA ILE A 371 -11.31 5.90 -14.48
C ILE A 371 -12.05 5.28 -13.31
N LEU A 372 -13.25 5.76 -13.02
CA LEU A 372 -14.08 5.18 -11.97
C LEU A 372 -14.52 3.74 -12.34
N PRO A 373 -14.51 2.80 -11.38
CA PRO A 373 -14.95 1.43 -11.64
C PRO A 373 -16.38 1.34 -12.19
N GLU A 374 -17.28 2.23 -11.77
CA GLU A 374 -18.65 2.30 -12.26
C GLU A 374 -18.74 2.56 -13.76
N ASP A 375 -17.80 3.34 -14.30
CA ASP A 375 -17.72 3.66 -15.72
C ASP A 375 -16.97 2.59 -16.52
N ALA A 376 -15.98 1.93 -15.91
CA ALA A 376 -15.15 0.93 -16.59
C ALA A 376 -15.83 -0.45 -16.64
N ARG A 377 -16.50 -0.92 -15.57
CA ARG A 377 -17.11 -2.26 -15.46
C ARG A 377 -18.11 -2.61 -16.55
N PRO A 378 -18.97 -1.70 -17.05
CA PRO A 378 -19.90 -2.04 -18.13
C PRO A 378 -19.24 -2.37 -19.48
N VAL A 379 -17.93 -2.05 -19.62
CA VAL A 379 -17.21 -2.08 -20.91
C VAL A 379 -15.88 -2.85 -20.85
N ALA A 380 -15.41 -3.23 -19.66
CA ALA A 380 -14.22 -4.05 -19.45
C ALA A 380 -14.59 -5.42 -18.87
N ALA A 381 -13.79 -6.44 -19.16
CA ALA A 381 -13.97 -7.78 -18.59
C ALA A 381 -13.51 -7.88 -17.13
N VAL A 382 -12.46 -7.14 -16.79
CA VAL A 382 -11.88 -7.10 -15.43
C VAL A 382 -11.51 -5.67 -15.10
N VAL A 383 -11.92 -5.23 -13.90
CA VAL A 383 -11.52 -3.92 -13.35
C VAL A 383 -10.93 -4.12 -11.95
N ALA A 384 -9.77 -3.51 -11.72
CA ALA A 384 -9.12 -3.47 -10.41
C ALA A 384 -8.63 -2.06 -10.09
N THR A 385 -8.55 -1.72 -8.80
CA THR A 385 -8.07 -0.42 -8.31
C THR A 385 -7.16 -0.58 -7.10
N GLY A 386 -6.51 0.52 -6.66
CA GLY A 386 -5.80 0.56 -5.38
C GLY A 386 -6.72 0.72 -4.16
N ARG A 387 -8.01 1.04 -4.35
CA ARG A 387 -8.95 1.38 -3.28
C ARG A 387 -9.53 0.14 -2.60
N SER A 388 -9.67 0.21 -1.27
CA SER A 388 -10.20 -0.87 -0.44
C SER A 388 -11.74 -1.01 -0.46
N ASP A 389 -12.42 -0.01 -1.01
CA ASP A 389 -13.89 0.02 -1.11
C ASP A 389 -14.43 -0.59 -2.41
N TYR A 390 -13.54 -1.10 -3.27
CA TYR A 390 -13.88 -1.82 -4.50
C TYR A 390 -13.32 -3.25 -4.50
N PRO A 391 -13.93 -4.17 -5.26
CA PRO A 391 -13.35 -5.49 -5.54
C PRO A 391 -11.99 -5.39 -6.24
N ASN A 392 -11.21 -6.46 -6.15
CA ASN A 392 -9.89 -6.54 -6.77
C ASN A 392 -8.95 -5.41 -6.31
N GLN A 393 -8.86 -5.18 -5.00
CA GLN A 393 -7.91 -4.21 -4.48
C GLN A 393 -6.48 -4.66 -4.77
N ILE A 394 -5.78 -3.94 -5.65
CA ILE A 394 -4.34 -4.11 -5.87
C ILE A 394 -3.62 -3.28 -4.82
N ASN A 395 -3.06 -3.97 -3.81
CA ASN A 395 -2.42 -3.33 -2.67
C ASN A 395 -1.11 -4.05 -2.34
N ASN A 396 -0.01 -3.30 -2.24
CA ASN A 396 1.33 -3.80 -1.94
C ASN A 396 1.46 -4.50 -0.58
N VAL A 397 0.50 -4.33 0.32
CA VAL A 397 0.36 -5.13 1.57
C VAL A 397 0.35 -6.63 1.29
N LEU A 398 -0.15 -7.07 0.14
CA LEU A 398 -0.09 -8.48 -0.27
C LEU A 398 1.35 -8.97 -0.55
N CYS A 399 2.28 -8.06 -0.79
CA CYS A 399 3.64 -8.37 -1.25
C CYS A 399 4.69 -8.25 -0.16
N PHE A 400 4.94 -7.01 0.34
CA PHE A 400 6.14 -6.69 1.10
C PHE A 400 6.32 -7.50 2.39
N PRO A 401 5.26 -7.80 3.19
CA PRO A 401 5.46 -8.58 4.39
C PRO A 401 5.98 -9.98 4.09
N GLY A 402 5.42 -10.63 3.05
CA GLY A 402 5.81 -11.97 2.61
C GLY A 402 7.22 -12.03 2.02
N ILE A 403 7.57 -11.05 1.20
CA ILE A 403 8.92 -10.95 0.61
C ILE A 403 9.98 -10.79 1.71
N PHE A 404 9.78 -9.85 2.64
CA PHE A 404 10.73 -9.69 3.74
C PHE A 404 10.75 -10.88 4.69
N ARG A 405 9.61 -11.54 4.94
CA ARG A 405 9.59 -12.77 5.75
C ARG A 405 10.45 -13.85 5.10
N GLY A 406 10.27 -14.10 3.81
CA GLY A 406 11.10 -15.06 3.07
C GLY A 406 12.58 -14.68 3.06
N ALA A 407 12.90 -13.42 2.75
CA ALA A 407 14.27 -12.94 2.70
C ALA A 407 14.99 -13.03 4.08
N LEU A 408 14.31 -12.68 5.16
CA LEU A 408 14.85 -12.83 6.52
C LEU A 408 15.06 -14.30 6.92
N ASP A 409 14.11 -15.18 6.59
CA ASP A 409 14.17 -16.60 6.96
C ASP A 409 15.31 -17.33 6.26
N CYS A 410 15.54 -17.07 4.96
CA CYS A 410 16.64 -17.67 4.22
C CYS A 410 17.93 -16.82 4.25
N ARG A 411 17.92 -15.65 4.90
CA ARG A 411 19.03 -14.70 5.01
C ARG A 411 19.55 -14.25 3.63
N ALA A 412 18.63 -14.03 2.71
CA ALA A 412 18.97 -13.48 1.40
C ALA A 412 19.57 -12.09 1.53
N LYS A 413 20.68 -11.85 0.84
CA LYS A 413 21.35 -10.54 0.81
C LYS A 413 20.66 -9.56 -0.13
N THR A 414 19.94 -10.09 -1.11
CA THR A 414 19.26 -9.31 -2.16
C THR A 414 17.94 -9.95 -2.48
N ILE A 415 16.93 -9.14 -2.79
CA ILE A 415 15.68 -9.60 -3.40
C ILE A 415 15.83 -9.47 -4.91
N THR A 416 15.92 -10.61 -5.62
CA THR A 416 16.17 -10.67 -7.07
C THR A 416 14.90 -10.47 -7.89
N GLU A 417 15.03 -10.28 -9.21
CA GLU A 417 13.86 -10.16 -10.10
C GLU A 417 13.08 -11.48 -10.14
N GLU A 418 13.79 -12.62 -10.09
CA GLU A 418 13.22 -13.95 -10.03
C GLU A 418 12.39 -14.15 -8.76
N MET A 419 12.90 -13.71 -7.62
CA MET A 419 12.16 -13.72 -6.35
C MET A 419 10.89 -12.88 -6.41
N LYS A 420 10.95 -11.70 -7.04
CA LYS A 420 9.76 -10.84 -7.22
C LYS A 420 8.71 -11.49 -8.12
N LEU A 421 9.14 -12.13 -9.21
CA LEU A 421 8.24 -12.87 -10.09
C LEU A 421 7.64 -14.10 -9.39
N ALA A 422 8.43 -14.84 -8.63
CA ALA A 422 7.96 -15.97 -7.82
C ALA A 422 6.92 -15.50 -6.77
N ALA A 423 7.13 -14.35 -6.14
CA ALA A 423 6.15 -13.74 -5.25
C ALA A 423 4.83 -13.41 -5.97
N SER A 424 4.90 -12.89 -7.21
CA SER A 424 3.69 -12.63 -8.01
C SER A 424 2.91 -13.92 -8.31
N HIS A 425 3.58 -14.99 -8.67
CA HIS A 425 2.96 -16.30 -8.86
C HIS A 425 2.37 -16.84 -7.55
N ALA A 426 3.09 -16.76 -6.43
CA ALA A 426 2.61 -17.22 -5.13
C ALA A 426 1.33 -16.48 -4.68
N ILE A 427 1.23 -15.16 -4.94
CA ILE A 427 0.01 -14.39 -4.68
C ILE A 427 -1.12 -14.87 -5.60
N ALA A 428 -0.86 -14.97 -6.90
CA ALA A 428 -1.87 -15.39 -7.88
C ALA A 428 -2.40 -16.80 -7.59
N GLU A 429 -1.54 -17.75 -7.26
CA GLU A 429 -1.85 -19.15 -6.94
C GLU A 429 -2.47 -19.33 -5.54
N THR A 430 -2.64 -18.25 -4.78
CA THR A 430 -3.45 -18.30 -3.55
C THR A 430 -4.93 -18.52 -3.88
N LEU A 431 -5.37 -18.04 -5.03
CA LEU A 431 -6.71 -18.27 -5.53
C LEU A 431 -6.77 -19.55 -6.36
N ASP A 432 -7.77 -20.39 -6.08
CA ASP A 432 -8.13 -21.52 -6.95
C ASP A 432 -8.72 -20.97 -8.27
N GLU A 433 -8.26 -21.48 -9.40
CA GLU A 433 -8.74 -21.09 -10.73
C GLU A 433 -10.26 -21.23 -10.91
N GLN A 434 -10.90 -22.18 -10.20
CA GLN A 434 -12.33 -22.38 -10.22
C GLN A 434 -13.12 -21.25 -9.57
N HIS A 435 -12.48 -20.47 -8.72
CA HIS A 435 -13.09 -19.33 -8.01
C HIS A 435 -12.80 -17.98 -8.68
N LEU A 436 -11.94 -17.96 -9.69
CA LEU A 436 -11.64 -16.72 -10.43
C LEU A 436 -12.91 -16.19 -11.12
N ASN A 437 -13.14 -14.91 -10.93
CA ASN A 437 -14.26 -14.20 -11.58
C ASN A 437 -13.90 -12.71 -11.73
N PRO A 438 -14.65 -11.89 -12.47
CA PRO A 438 -14.32 -10.47 -12.71
C PRO A 438 -14.11 -9.63 -11.46
N ASP A 439 -14.69 -10.00 -10.33
CA ASP A 439 -14.60 -9.31 -9.06
C ASP A 439 -13.64 -9.98 -8.06
N TYR A 440 -12.96 -11.07 -8.46
CA TYR A 440 -12.05 -11.82 -7.59
C TYR A 440 -10.87 -12.43 -8.35
N ILE A 441 -9.88 -11.58 -8.71
CA ILE A 441 -8.64 -11.97 -9.41
C ILE A 441 -7.40 -11.89 -8.51
N ILE A 442 -7.53 -11.29 -7.33
CA ILE A 442 -6.45 -11.15 -6.35
C ILE A 442 -7.01 -11.43 -4.95
N PRO A 443 -6.24 -12.11 -4.06
CA PRO A 443 -6.71 -12.39 -2.71
C PRO A 443 -6.91 -11.11 -1.91
N THR A 444 -7.77 -11.18 -0.90
CA THR A 444 -7.89 -10.09 0.09
C THR A 444 -6.60 -9.99 0.91
N VAL A 445 -6.24 -8.77 1.33
CA VAL A 445 -5.08 -8.52 2.21
C VAL A 445 -5.16 -9.26 3.55
N PHE A 446 -6.35 -9.70 3.95
CA PHE A 446 -6.58 -10.46 5.18
C PHE A 446 -6.45 -11.99 5.01
N ASP A 447 -6.15 -12.48 3.82
CA ASP A 447 -5.91 -13.90 3.59
C ASP A 447 -4.55 -14.30 4.19
N LYS A 448 -4.60 -15.01 5.31
CA LYS A 448 -3.43 -15.44 6.08
C LYS A 448 -2.52 -16.42 5.34
N SER A 449 -2.96 -16.99 4.23
CA SER A 449 -2.17 -17.94 3.46
C SER A 449 -1.19 -17.26 2.49
N VAL A 450 -1.37 -15.97 2.18
CA VAL A 450 -0.55 -15.22 1.22
C VAL A 450 0.89 -15.10 1.69
N THR A 451 1.12 -14.56 2.88
CA THR A 451 2.47 -14.34 3.43
C THR A 451 3.32 -15.62 3.49
N PRO A 452 2.83 -16.76 4.04
CA PRO A 452 3.60 -18.01 4.05
C PRO A 452 3.94 -18.54 2.66
N LYS A 453 3.03 -18.41 1.68
CA LYS A 453 3.29 -18.84 0.30
C LYS A 453 4.38 -18.01 -0.36
N ILE A 454 4.34 -16.69 -0.20
CA ILE A 454 5.41 -15.81 -0.70
C ILE A 454 6.74 -16.16 -0.03
N ALA A 455 6.76 -16.29 1.29
CA ALA A 455 7.98 -16.61 2.03
C ALA A 455 8.61 -17.94 1.55
N ALA A 456 7.79 -18.96 1.31
CA ALA A 456 8.25 -20.22 0.76
C ALA A 456 8.82 -20.07 -0.66
N ALA A 457 8.14 -19.33 -1.54
CA ALA A 457 8.61 -19.08 -2.90
C ALA A 457 9.95 -18.31 -2.93
N ILE A 458 10.14 -17.33 -2.06
CA ILE A 458 11.41 -16.61 -1.90
C ILE A 458 12.53 -17.55 -1.43
N ALA A 459 12.25 -18.40 -0.43
CA ALA A 459 13.25 -19.34 0.09
C ALA A 459 13.65 -20.39 -0.98
N GLU A 460 12.71 -20.85 -1.79
CA GLU A 460 12.97 -21.77 -2.92
C GLU A 460 13.84 -21.10 -3.98
N CYS A 461 13.53 -19.88 -4.40
CA CYS A 461 14.37 -19.12 -5.34
C CYS A 461 15.78 -18.96 -4.78
N HIS A 462 15.94 -18.56 -3.52
CA HIS A 462 17.24 -18.39 -2.89
C HIS A 462 18.07 -19.68 -2.88
N ALA A 463 17.44 -20.82 -2.57
CA ALA A 463 18.12 -22.12 -2.58
C ALA A 463 18.57 -22.55 -3.97
N ASN A 464 17.91 -22.09 -5.03
CA ASN A 464 18.29 -22.41 -6.41
C ASN A 464 19.42 -21.50 -6.95
N GLU A 465 19.66 -20.34 -6.34
CA GLU A 465 20.71 -19.38 -6.70
C GLU A 465 22.03 -19.64 -5.95
N THR A 466 22.00 -20.39 -4.83
CA THR A 466 23.17 -20.69 -3.96
C THR A 466 23.65 -22.12 -4.12
#